data_aa82cf2a86ab98b9b9eda3fa18c78be9
#
_entry.id   aa82cf2a86ab98b9b9eda3fa18c78be9
#
_cell.length_a   1.000
_cell.length_b   1.000
_cell.length_c   1.000
_cell.angle_alpha   90.00
_cell.angle_beta   90.00
_cell.angle_gamma   90.00
#
_symmetry.space_group_name_H-M   'P 1'
#
loop_
_entity.id
_entity.type
_entity.pdbx_description
1 polymer ?
#
loop_
_entity_poly.entity_id
_entity_poly.type
_entity_poly.pdbx_seq_one_letter_code
_entity_poly.pdbx_strand_id
1 'polypeptide(L)'
;MASIFTKIIAKELPAYRIYEDEQVIAILALDQINLGHTLVIPKQETNHWFDVPEQQFLALQKISQKIGKAIKKATGCDRVLTSAIGFEVQHYHLHLIPAWSMADLNFGKAQRRTEVEMKDIEAKIKAAL
;
A
#
# COMPACT_ATOMS: atom_id res chain seq x y z
N MET A 1 10.62 -19.60 -0.76
CA MET A 1 9.66 -19.26 -1.83
C MET A 1 9.43 -17.78 -1.88
N ALA A 2 9.37 -17.23 -3.09
CA ALA A 2 9.10 -15.80 -3.26
C ALA A 2 7.65 -15.47 -2.92
N SER A 3 7.42 -14.38 -2.19
CA SER A 3 6.07 -13.88 -1.91
C SER A 3 5.44 -13.36 -3.19
N ILE A 4 4.11 -13.16 -3.16
CA ILE A 4 3.40 -12.51 -4.25
C ILE A 4 3.96 -11.11 -4.51
N PHE A 5 4.39 -10.40 -3.46
CA PHE A 5 4.99 -9.06 -3.62
C PHE A 5 6.35 -9.12 -4.29
N THR A 6 7.18 -10.11 -3.97
CA THR A 6 8.46 -10.30 -4.68
C THR A 6 8.22 -10.53 -6.16
N LYS A 7 7.20 -11.29 -6.52
CA LYS A 7 6.82 -11.51 -7.92
C LYS A 7 6.35 -10.23 -8.60
N ILE A 8 5.59 -9.40 -7.89
CA ILE A 8 5.16 -8.09 -8.40
C ILE A 8 6.37 -7.17 -8.61
N ILE A 9 7.29 -7.14 -7.67
CA ILE A 9 8.51 -6.34 -7.76
C ILE A 9 9.33 -6.76 -8.99
N ALA A 10 9.42 -8.06 -9.24
CA ALA A 10 10.12 -8.62 -10.40
C ALA A 10 9.33 -8.47 -11.71
N LYS A 11 8.13 -7.90 -11.67
CA LYS A 11 7.23 -7.71 -12.82
C LYS A 11 6.73 -9.01 -13.43
N GLU A 12 6.74 -10.08 -12.64
CA GLU A 12 6.14 -11.36 -13.02
C GLU A 12 4.62 -11.35 -12.90
N LEU A 13 4.10 -10.48 -12.02
CA LEU A 13 2.66 -10.28 -11.81
C LEU A 13 2.34 -8.79 -11.95
N PRO A 14 1.15 -8.45 -12.47
CA PRO A 14 0.74 -7.05 -12.61
C PRO A 14 0.32 -6.45 -11.27
N ALA A 15 0.42 -5.11 -11.19
CA ALA A 15 -0.08 -4.34 -10.06
C ALA A 15 -0.31 -2.89 -10.50
N TYR A 16 -1.15 -2.18 -9.74
CA TYR A 16 -1.32 -0.73 -9.91
C TYR A 16 -0.26 -0.05 -9.08
N ARG A 17 0.79 0.46 -9.73
CA ARG A 17 1.97 1.02 -9.06
C ARG A 17 1.78 2.50 -8.78
N ILE A 18 1.91 2.88 -7.50
CA ILE A 18 1.81 4.27 -7.07
C ILE A 18 3.20 4.92 -7.05
N TYR A 19 4.20 4.18 -6.57
CA TYR A 19 5.55 4.68 -6.38
C TYR A 19 6.53 3.51 -6.36
N GLU A 20 7.74 3.74 -6.83
CA GLU A 20 8.78 2.72 -6.75
C GLU A 20 10.15 3.39 -6.75
N ASP A 21 11.03 2.91 -5.88
CA ASP A 21 12.45 3.23 -5.90
C ASP A 21 13.27 1.95 -5.66
N GLU A 22 14.56 2.07 -5.37
CA GLU A 22 15.43 0.91 -5.19
C GLU A 22 15.07 0.07 -3.97
N GLN A 23 14.45 0.66 -2.95
CA GLN A 23 14.20 0.00 -1.67
C GLN A 23 12.74 -0.34 -1.43
N VAL A 24 11.81 0.40 -2.04
CA VAL A 24 10.39 0.36 -1.70
C VAL A 24 9.53 0.39 -2.94
N ILE A 25 8.42 -0.32 -2.90
CA ILE A 25 7.36 -0.21 -3.89
C ILE A 25 6.04 0.08 -3.17
N ALA A 26 5.21 0.93 -3.75
CA ALA A 26 3.85 1.15 -3.28
C ALA A 26 2.87 0.79 -4.40
N ILE A 27 1.89 -0.03 -4.06
CA ILE A 27 0.88 -0.51 -5.00
C ILE A 27 -0.50 -0.38 -4.37
N LEU A 28 -1.54 -0.32 -5.20
CA LEU A 28 -2.89 -0.41 -4.68
C LEU A 28 -3.14 -1.84 -4.18
N ALA A 29 -3.81 -1.97 -3.04
CA ALA A 29 -4.27 -3.26 -2.56
C ALA A 29 -5.26 -3.83 -3.57
N LEU A 30 -5.17 -5.13 -3.85
CA LEU A 30 -6.05 -5.77 -4.83
C LEU A 30 -7.51 -5.69 -4.39
N ASP A 31 -7.76 -5.93 -3.10
CA ASP A 31 -9.07 -5.73 -2.49
C ASP A 31 -9.00 -4.46 -1.64
N GLN A 32 -9.87 -3.52 -1.93
CA GLN A 32 -9.85 -2.17 -1.37
C GLN A 32 -10.85 -2.05 -0.23
N ILE A 33 -10.39 -1.68 0.98
CA ILE A 33 -11.31 -1.33 2.07
C ILE A 33 -12.11 -0.09 1.67
N ASN A 34 -11.39 0.94 1.25
CA ASN A 34 -11.94 2.11 0.58
C ASN A 34 -11.07 2.39 -0.64
N LEU A 35 -11.60 3.03 -1.64
CA LEU A 35 -10.85 3.30 -2.86
C LEU A 35 -9.65 4.22 -2.58
N GLY A 36 -8.46 3.73 -2.89
CA GLY A 36 -7.19 4.39 -2.56
C GLY A 36 -6.35 3.62 -1.54
N HIS A 37 -6.85 2.50 -1.04
CA HIS A 37 -6.14 1.60 -0.13
C HIS A 37 -4.84 1.14 -0.80
N THR A 38 -3.71 1.53 -0.22
CA THR A 38 -2.38 1.34 -0.78
C THR A 38 -1.53 0.50 0.15
N LEU A 39 -0.63 -0.29 -0.42
CA LEU A 39 0.36 -1.07 0.31
C LEU A 39 1.74 -0.50 0.03
N VAL A 40 2.52 -0.25 1.07
CA VAL A 40 3.91 0.18 0.95
C VAL A 40 4.79 -0.99 1.40
N ILE A 41 5.66 -1.45 0.53
CA ILE A 41 6.32 -2.76 0.65
C ILE A 41 7.83 -2.59 0.47
N PRO A 42 8.66 -3.09 1.40
CA PRO A 42 10.10 -3.10 1.17
C PRO A 42 10.42 -4.15 0.10
N LYS A 43 11.33 -3.83 -0.81
CA LYS A 43 11.70 -4.76 -1.88
C LYS A 43 12.42 -5.99 -1.36
N GLN A 44 13.15 -5.86 -0.25
CA GLN A 44 13.74 -7.01 0.42
C GLN A 44 12.66 -7.75 1.19
N GLU A 45 12.45 -9.01 0.86
CA GLU A 45 11.42 -9.83 1.52
C GLU A 45 11.81 -10.08 2.97
N THR A 46 10.99 -9.57 3.91
CA THR A 46 11.15 -9.73 5.35
C THR A 46 9.77 -10.02 5.92
N ASN A 47 9.64 -11.06 6.74
CA ASN A 47 8.35 -11.48 7.26
C ASN A 47 7.79 -10.47 8.26
N HIS A 48 8.52 -10.24 9.37
CA HIS A 48 8.04 -9.41 10.46
C HIS A 48 8.55 -7.97 10.35
N TRP A 49 7.68 -7.01 10.69
CA TRP A 49 8.04 -5.60 10.62
C TRP A 49 9.28 -5.26 11.47
N PHE A 50 9.44 -5.94 12.63
CA PHE A 50 10.54 -5.69 13.55
C PHE A 50 11.87 -6.32 13.11
N ASP A 51 11.86 -7.13 12.04
CA ASP A 51 13.06 -7.70 11.44
C ASP A 51 13.51 -6.95 10.18
N VAL A 52 12.74 -5.96 9.74
CA VAL A 52 13.13 -5.14 8.58
C VAL A 52 14.40 -4.35 8.94
N PRO A 53 15.46 -4.39 8.10
CA PRO A 53 16.64 -3.59 8.37
C PRO A 53 16.29 -2.11 8.60
N GLU A 54 16.91 -1.50 9.60
CA GLU A 54 16.54 -0.17 10.07
C GLU A 54 16.49 0.86 8.96
N GLN A 55 17.50 0.91 8.10
CA GLN A 55 17.53 1.88 6.99
C GLN A 55 16.34 1.73 6.06
N GLN A 56 15.98 0.49 5.74
CA GLN A 56 14.85 0.22 4.88
C GLN A 56 13.53 0.56 5.57
N PHE A 57 13.43 0.25 6.87
CA PHE A 57 12.24 0.59 7.65
C PHE A 57 12.02 2.09 7.68
N LEU A 58 13.06 2.86 7.96
CA LEU A 58 12.98 4.33 8.00
C LEU A 58 12.64 4.92 6.63
N ALA A 59 13.24 4.38 5.56
CA ALA A 59 12.95 4.82 4.20
C ALA A 59 11.47 4.56 3.84
N LEU A 60 10.94 3.40 4.23
CA LEU A 60 9.56 3.04 3.99
C LEU A 60 8.60 3.97 4.76
N GLN A 61 8.91 4.27 6.02
CA GLN A 61 8.09 5.16 6.83
C GLN A 61 8.07 6.58 6.23
N LYS A 62 9.21 7.05 5.77
CA LYS A 62 9.33 8.38 5.16
C LYS A 62 8.49 8.48 3.88
N ILE A 63 8.58 7.50 2.99
CA ILE A 63 7.80 7.52 1.76
C ILE A 63 6.31 7.31 2.05
N SER A 64 5.98 6.56 3.10
CA SER A 64 4.58 6.36 3.52
C SER A 64 3.93 7.67 3.94
N GLN A 65 4.66 8.57 4.60
CA GLN A 65 4.14 9.89 4.93
C GLN A 65 3.76 10.67 3.67
N LYS A 66 4.64 10.65 2.67
CA LYS A 66 4.39 11.33 1.40
C LYS A 66 3.19 10.74 0.67
N ILE A 67 3.11 9.43 0.61
CA ILE A 67 2.01 8.73 -0.05
C ILE A 67 0.70 8.96 0.71
N GLY A 68 0.75 8.95 2.06
CA GLY A 68 -0.42 9.24 2.88
C GLY A 68 -1.02 10.62 2.60
N LYS A 69 -0.17 11.64 2.45
CA LYS A 69 -0.62 12.98 2.08
C LYS A 69 -1.26 12.98 0.69
N ALA A 70 -0.69 12.25 -0.26
CA ALA A 70 -1.23 12.13 -1.61
C ALA A 70 -2.59 11.42 -1.61
N ILE A 71 -2.75 10.37 -0.81
CA ILE A 71 -4.02 9.65 -0.66
C ILE A 71 -5.09 10.60 -0.11
N LYS A 72 -4.77 11.35 0.95
CA LYS A 72 -5.71 12.29 1.54
C LYS A 72 -6.15 13.34 0.52
N LYS A 73 -5.21 13.88 -0.25
CA LYS A 73 -5.53 14.87 -1.28
C LYS A 73 -6.39 14.28 -2.39
N ALA A 74 -6.06 13.06 -2.83
CA ALA A 74 -6.76 12.41 -3.94
C ALA A 74 -8.17 11.96 -3.56
N THR A 75 -8.39 11.53 -2.31
CA THR A 75 -9.67 10.96 -1.87
C THR A 75 -10.53 11.91 -1.07
N GLY A 76 -9.94 12.93 -0.45
CA GLY A 76 -10.66 13.81 0.49
C GLY A 76 -10.98 13.13 1.81
N CYS A 77 -10.35 12.01 2.14
CA CYS A 77 -10.63 11.28 3.38
C CYS A 77 -10.28 12.11 4.62
N ASP A 78 -10.90 11.76 5.76
CA ASP A 78 -10.59 12.43 7.02
C ASP A 78 -9.23 12.03 7.56
N ARG A 79 -8.89 10.76 7.44
CA ARG A 79 -7.62 10.20 7.93
C ARG A 79 -7.13 9.12 6.98
N VAL A 80 -5.82 8.88 7.03
CA VAL A 80 -5.20 7.71 6.41
C VAL A 80 -4.75 6.81 7.55
N LEU A 81 -5.38 5.66 7.69
CA LEU A 81 -5.04 4.68 8.71
C LEU A 81 -3.83 3.87 8.27
N THR A 82 -3.02 3.44 9.23
CA THR A 82 -1.90 2.54 8.96
C THR A 82 -2.08 1.24 9.73
N SER A 83 -1.72 0.13 9.09
CA SER A 83 -1.80 -1.20 9.70
C SER A 83 -0.78 -2.13 9.06
N ALA A 84 -0.16 -2.98 9.87
CA ALA A 84 0.75 -4.02 9.41
C ALA A 84 0.31 -5.34 10.03
N ILE A 85 -0.01 -6.34 9.21
CA ILE A 85 -0.62 -7.58 9.68
C ILE A 85 0.25 -8.80 9.32
N GLY A 86 0.25 -9.23 8.06
CA GLY A 86 1.18 -10.26 7.59
C GLY A 86 0.73 -11.70 7.74
N PHE A 87 -0.54 -11.96 8.06
CA PHE A 87 -1.04 -13.35 8.14
C PHE A 87 -1.23 -13.96 6.76
N GLU A 88 -1.77 -13.20 5.80
CA GLU A 88 -2.02 -13.72 4.46
C GLU A 88 -0.76 -13.76 3.62
N VAL A 89 0.05 -12.70 3.65
CA VAL A 89 1.31 -12.60 2.94
C VAL A 89 2.41 -12.27 3.94
N GLN A 90 3.33 -13.21 4.14
CA GLN A 90 4.42 -13.08 5.11
C GLN A 90 5.62 -12.32 4.53
N HIS A 91 5.34 -11.19 3.95
CA HIS A 91 6.28 -10.19 3.46
C HIS A 91 5.77 -8.86 3.99
N TYR A 92 6.52 -8.21 4.85
CA TYR A 92 6.08 -6.99 5.51
C TYR A 92 5.54 -5.99 4.50
N HIS A 93 4.39 -5.46 4.80
CA HIS A 93 3.76 -4.40 4.02
C HIS A 93 2.90 -3.54 4.93
N LEU A 94 2.99 -2.24 4.73
CA LEU A 94 2.22 -1.27 5.50
C LEU A 94 0.99 -0.88 4.70
N HIS A 95 -0.18 -1.13 5.26
CA HIS A 95 -1.44 -0.68 4.70
C HIS A 95 -1.62 0.82 4.97
N LEU A 96 -1.96 1.58 3.94
CA LEU A 96 -2.40 2.97 4.04
C LEU A 96 -3.85 2.99 3.56
N ILE A 97 -4.77 3.29 4.46
CA ILE A 97 -6.21 3.11 4.21
C ILE A 97 -6.92 4.46 4.37
N PRO A 98 -7.46 5.03 3.28
CA PRO A 98 -8.28 6.24 3.42
C PRO A 98 -9.53 5.91 4.22
N ALA A 99 -9.86 6.75 5.20
CA ALA A 99 -10.92 6.46 6.15
C ALA A 99 -11.67 7.71 6.58
N TRP A 100 -12.96 7.51 6.88
CA TRP A 100 -13.88 8.54 7.36
C TRP A 100 -14.43 8.21 8.74
N SER A 101 -14.20 6.98 9.22
CA SER A 101 -14.64 6.56 10.57
C SER A 101 -13.83 5.36 11.07
N MET A 102 -13.97 5.07 12.35
CA MET A 102 -13.38 3.86 12.96
C MET A 102 -13.86 2.58 12.29
N ALA A 103 -15.09 2.56 11.79
CA ALA A 103 -15.65 1.39 11.11
C ALA A 103 -14.91 1.03 9.83
N ASP A 104 -14.13 1.94 9.27
CA ASP A 104 -13.32 1.67 8.08
C ASP A 104 -12.12 0.78 8.38
N LEU A 105 -11.71 0.65 9.65
CA LEU A 105 -10.67 -0.31 10.02
C LEU A 105 -11.31 -1.70 10.14
N ASN A 106 -11.65 -2.26 9.00
CA ASN A 106 -12.31 -3.55 8.90
C ASN A 106 -11.93 -4.21 7.57
N PHE A 107 -11.02 -5.17 7.64
CA PHE A 107 -10.57 -5.88 6.44
C PHE A 107 -11.67 -6.72 5.81
N GLY A 108 -12.75 -7.03 6.54
CA GLY A 108 -13.93 -7.68 5.99
C GLY A 108 -14.70 -6.82 4.99
N LYS A 109 -14.48 -5.50 4.99
CA LYS A 109 -15.07 -4.57 4.00
C LYS A 109 -14.34 -4.60 2.66
N ALA A 110 -13.12 -5.12 2.62
CA ALA A 110 -12.30 -5.08 1.42
C ALA A 110 -12.98 -5.82 0.27
N GLN A 111 -13.05 -5.17 -0.89
CA GLN A 111 -13.66 -5.78 -2.06
C GLN A 111 -12.98 -5.31 -3.34
N ARG A 112 -13.07 -6.14 -4.36
CA ARG A 112 -12.57 -5.83 -5.68
C ARG A 112 -13.29 -4.61 -6.25
N ARG A 113 -12.52 -3.79 -6.94
CA ARG A 113 -13.05 -2.65 -7.68
C ARG A 113 -12.82 -2.88 -9.16
N THR A 114 -13.53 -2.12 -9.98
CA THR A 114 -13.37 -2.22 -11.43
C THR A 114 -12.00 -1.70 -11.87
N GLU A 115 -11.54 -2.14 -13.02
CA GLU A 115 -10.27 -1.64 -13.59
C GLU A 115 -10.33 -0.11 -13.79
N VAL A 116 -11.48 0.41 -14.21
CA VAL A 116 -11.67 1.85 -14.41
C VAL A 116 -11.48 2.62 -13.09
N GLU A 117 -12.11 2.14 -12.01
CA GLU A 117 -11.95 2.75 -10.69
C GLU A 117 -10.50 2.70 -10.21
N MET A 118 -9.84 1.55 -10.39
CA MET A 118 -8.45 1.37 -9.94
C MET A 118 -7.50 2.27 -10.72
N LYS A 119 -7.64 2.35 -12.03
CA LYS A 119 -6.80 3.23 -12.85
C LYS A 119 -7.03 4.71 -12.54
N ASP A 120 -8.27 5.09 -12.27
CA ASP A 120 -8.61 6.48 -11.92
C ASP A 120 -7.94 6.88 -10.59
N ILE A 121 -8.07 6.06 -9.56
CA ILE A 121 -7.49 6.39 -8.26
C ILE A 121 -5.96 6.32 -8.30
N GLU A 122 -5.40 5.37 -9.06
CA GLU A 122 -3.95 5.30 -9.28
C GLU A 122 -3.44 6.65 -9.84
N ALA A 123 -4.09 7.13 -10.89
CA ALA A 123 -3.69 8.39 -11.52
C ALA A 123 -3.83 9.59 -10.59
N LYS A 124 -4.90 9.65 -9.79
CA LYS A 124 -5.13 10.74 -8.85
C LYS A 124 -4.07 10.77 -7.73
N ILE A 125 -3.74 9.62 -7.19
CA ILE A 125 -2.72 9.54 -6.13
C ILE A 125 -1.35 9.92 -6.69
N LYS A 126 -0.99 9.40 -7.86
CA LYS A 126 0.29 9.72 -8.51
C LYS A 126 0.39 11.22 -8.81
N ALA A 127 -0.67 11.84 -9.26
CA ALA A 127 -0.70 13.28 -9.54
C ALA A 127 -0.55 14.13 -8.28
N ALA A 128 -0.87 13.59 -7.11
CA ALA A 128 -0.79 14.29 -5.82
C ALA A 128 0.55 14.09 -5.11
N LEU A 129 1.41 13.24 -5.62
CA LEU A 129 2.75 12.98 -5.03
C LEU A 129 3.71 14.17 -5.14
#